data_3a3801414bf1e6ce053f577b15716788
#
_entry.id   3a3801414bf1e6ce053f577b15716788
#
_cell.length_a   1.000
_cell.length_b   1.000
_cell.length_c   1.000
_cell.angle_alpha   90.00
_cell.angle_beta   90.00
_cell.angle_gamma   90.00
#
_symmetry.space_group_name_H-M   'P 1'
#
loop_
_entity.id
_entity.type
_entity.pdbx_description
1 polymer ?
#
loop_
_entity_poly.entity_id
_entity_poly.type
_entity_poly.pdbx_seq_one_letter_code
_entity_poly.pdbx_strand_id
1 'polypeptide(L)'
;PPELKAVHPLGKSPVVTEGAATVIEFGAIIDYVLRHHGAGDLAPAANTPEYDTYQQWLHYAEGSAMLPLMLFMYVGRLGEAGAPLHPRIESEISNHLGYVEGVLAGRDYLMGAELSAADIQMSFVGEIVGAFGRYAAYPNIAAWVKRFQDRPAYRAALAKGGPYNMGPKD
;
A
#
# COMPACT_ATOMS: atom_id res chain seq x y z
N PRO A 1 1.06 -12.32 18.55
CA PRO A 1 0.71 -13.67 19.01
C PRO A 1 1.98 -14.52 19.23
N PRO A 2 2.01 -15.49 20.17
CA PRO A 2 3.18 -16.32 20.44
C PRO A 2 3.66 -17.08 19.20
N GLU A 3 2.74 -17.52 18.37
CA GLU A 3 2.99 -18.26 17.13
C GLU A 3 3.82 -17.43 16.14
N LEU A 4 3.50 -16.14 15.97
CA LEU A 4 4.29 -15.26 15.11
C LEU A 4 5.68 -14.97 15.69
N LYS A 5 5.82 -14.91 17.02
CA LYS A 5 7.12 -14.74 17.68
C LYS A 5 8.01 -15.98 17.53
N ALA A 6 7.42 -17.15 17.39
CA ALA A 6 8.17 -18.38 17.08
C ALA A 6 8.74 -18.37 15.64
N VAL A 7 8.09 -17.67 14.71
CA VAL A 7 8.56 -17.53 13.33
C VAL A 7 9.60 -16.40 13.20
N HIS A 8 9.33 -15.23 13.81
CA HIS A 8 10.22 -14.09 13.76
C HIS A 8 10.14 -13.27 15.06
N PRO A 9 11.28 -12.78 15.62
CA PRO A 9 11.32 -12.07 16.92
C PRO A 9 10.37 -10.90 17.06
N LEU A 10 10.08 -10.16 15.97
CA LEU A 10 9.12 -9.05 15.97
C LEU A 10 7.69 -9.51 16.26
N GLY A 11 7.33 -10.75 15.94
CA GLY A 11 5.97 -11.27 16.13
C GLY A 11 4.93 -10.49 15.35
N LYS A 12 5.30 -9.98 14.17
CA LYS A 12 4.45 -9.17 13.28
C LYS A 12 4.12 -9.95 12.00
N SER A 13 2.99 -9.58 11.41
CA SER A 13 2.57 -9.98 10.06
C SER A 13 2.72 -8.76 9.14
N PRO A 14 3.08 -8.95 7.87
CA PRO A 14 3.29 -10.24 7.20
C PRO A 14 4.66 -10.86 7.48
N VAL A 15 4.72 -12.17 7.38
CA VAL A 15 5.95 -12.96 7.36
C VAL A 15 5.75 -14.15 6.43
N VAL A 16 6.73 -14.42 5.58
CA VAL A 16 6.73 -15.57 4.67
C VAL A 16 7.92 -16.47 5.00
N THR A 17 7.68 -17.76 5.06
CA THR A 17 8.73 -18.79 5.24
C THR A 17 8.70 -19.77 4.08
N GLU A 18 9.86 -20.05 3.50
CA GLU A 18 10.03 -21.02 2.44
C GLU A 18 11.41 -21.68 2.56
N GLY A 19 11.46 -22.98 2.80
CA GLY A 19 12.72 -23.66 3.08
C GLY A 19 13.45 -23.04 4.28
N ALA A 20 14.66 -22.55 4.07
CA ALA A 20 15.45 -21.87 5.09
C ALA A 20 15.22 -20.33 5.10
N ALA A 21 14.45 -19.79 4.16
CA ALA A 21 14.19 -18.36 4.09
C ALA A 21 13.05 -17.96 5.03
N THR A 22 13.25 -16.84 5.75
CA THR A 22 12.20 -16.13 6.48
C THR A 22 12.26 -14.67 6.06
N VAL A 23 11.20 -14.18 5.41
CA VAL A 23 11.15 -12.83 4.83
C VAL A 23 10.05 -12.06 5.52
N ILE A 24 10.38 -10.86 5.98
CA ILE A 24 9.46 -9.87 6.54
C ILE A 24 9.48 -8.60 5.66
N GLU A 25 8.65 -7.64 5.97
CA GLU A 25 8.42 -6.40 5.23
C GLU A 25 7.65 -6.62 3.93
N PHE A 26 6.57 -5.85 3.75
CA PHE A 26 5.69 -5.98 2.58
C PHE A 26 6.45 -5.90 1.25
N GLY A 27 7.27 -4.85 1.06
CA GLY A 27 8.02 -4.67 -0.18
C GLY A 27 9.02 -5.80 -0.44
N ALA A 28 9.70 -6.29 0.61
CA ALA A 28 10.63 -7.40 0.48
C ALA A 28 9.92 -8.73 0.18
N ILE A 29 8.76 -8.96 0.76
CA ILE A 29 7.93 -10.14 0.47
C ILE A 29 7.43 -10.10 -0.97
N ILE A 30 6.95 -8.95 -1.44
CA ILE A 30 6.53 -8.78 -2.84
C ILE A 30 7.70 -9.08 -3.78
N ASP A 31 8.86 -8.47 -3.56
CA ASP A 31 10.05 -8.70 -4.38
C ASP A 31 10.50 -10.17 -4.34
N TYR A 32 10.48 -10.79 -3.17
CA TYR A 32 10.77 -12.21 -3.01
C TYR A 32 9.84 -13.08 -3.86
N VAL A 33 8.52 -12.86 -3.75
CA VAL A 33 7.52 -13.63 -4.51
C VAL A 33 7.71 -13.44 -6.01
N LEU A 34 7.96 -12.22 -6.47
CA LEU A 34 8.17 -11.96 -7.90
C LEU A 34 9.42 -12.62 -8.44
N ARG A 35 10.53 -12.62 -7.69
CA ARG A 35 11.79 -13.23 -8.12
C ARG A 35 11.77 -14.77 -8.11
N HIS A 36 11.07 -15.36 -7.17
CA HIS A 36 11.10 -16.81 -6.96
C HIS A 36 9.88 -17.54 -7.56
N HIS A 37 8.74 -16.85 -7.66
CA HIS A 37 7.47 -17.43 -8.09
C HIS A 37 6.78 -16.67 -9.22
N GLY A 38 7.29 -15.49 -9.59
CA GLY A 38 6.74 -14.68 -10.68
C GLY A 38 7.22 -15.15 -12.06
N ALA A 39 6.42 -14.83 -13.08
CA ALA A 39 6.77 -15.08 -14.48
C ALA A 39 7.54 -13.89 -15.12
N GLY A 40 8.05 -12.95 -14.32
CA GLY A 40 8.67 -11.71 -14.80
C GLY A 40 7.69 -10.55 -14.99
N ASP A 41 6.42 -10.78 -14.68
CA ASP A 41 5.38 -9.76 -14.72
C ASP A 41 5.41 -8.88 -13.46
N LEU A 42 4.70 -7.75 -13.49
CA LEU A 42 4.47 -6.85 -12.36
C LEU A 42 5.69 -6.04 -11.86
N ALA A 43 6.87 -6.23 -12.43
CA ALA A 43 8.04 -5.41 -12.17
C ALA A 43 8.79 -5.09 -13.46
N PRO A 44 9.33 -3.87 -13.61
CA PRO A 44 10.22 -3.55 -14.73
C PRO A 44 11.50 -4.39 -14.69
N ALA A 45 12.20 -4.46 -15.81
CA ALA A 45 13.51 -5.12 -15.88
C ALA A 45 14.51 -4.42 -14.94
N ALA A 46 15.28 -5.21 -14.20
CA ALA A 46 16.33 -4.69 -13.32
C ALA A 46 17.35 -3.84 -14.11
N ASN A 47 17.92 -2.84 -13.44
CA ASN A 47 18.91 -1.91 -14.00
C ASN A 47 18.36 -0.99 -15.12
N THR A 48 17.07 -0.66 -15.06
CA THR A 48 16.41 0.33 -15.91
C THR A 48 15.91 1.52 -15.07
N PRO A 49 15.76 2.73 -15.64
CA PRO A 49 15.16 3.87 -14.94
C PRO A 49 13.73 3.58 -14.43
N GLU A 50 12.98 2.75 -15.14
CA GLU A 50 11.65 2.29 -14.73
C GLU A 50 11.75 1.44 -13.46
N TYR A 51 12.78 0.61 -13.32
CA TYR A 51 13.00 -0.18 -12.11
C TYR A 51 13.32 0.72 -10.91
N ASP A 52 14.10 1.79 -11.10
CA ASP A 52 14.40 2.76 -10.04
C ASP A 52 13.12 3.46 -9.57
N THR A 53 12.25 3.84 -10.51
CA THR A 53 10.93 4.42 -10.19
C THR A 53 10.03 3.41 -9.46
N TYR A 54 10.03 2.17 -9.89
CA TYR A 54 9.30 1.08 -9.23
C TYR A 54 9.78 0.89 -7.78
N GLN A 55 11.10 0.85 -7.56
CA GLN A 55 11.68 0.76 -6.22
C GLN A 55 11.29 1.94 -5.33
N GLN A 56 11.26 3.16 -5.89
CA GLN A 56 10.77 4.33 -5.15
C GLN A 56 9.35 4.11 -4.63
N TRP A 57 8.43 3.57 -5.43
CA TRP A 57 7.06 3.28 -4.99
C TRP A 57 6.99 2.22 -3.91
N LEU A 58 7.79 1.15 -4.00
CA LEU A 58 7.83 0.12 -2.95
C LEU A 58 8.24 0.70 -1.59
N HIS A 59 9.25 1.60 -1.59
CA HIS A 59 9.71 2.25 -0.37
C HIS A 59 8.81 3.41 0.07
N TYR A 60 8.22 4.13 -0.88
CA TYR A 60 7.36 5.28 -0.61
C TYR A 60 6.10 4.90 0.17
N ALA A 61 5.53 3.74 -0.09
CA ALA A 61 4.31 3.27 0.53
C ALA A 61 4.40 3.31 2.06
N GLU A 62 5.39 2.64 2.63
CA GLU A 62 5.56 2.53 4.09
C GLU A 62 6.42 3.66 4.66
N GLY A 63 7.47 4.05 3.95
CA GLY A 63 8.43 5.05 4.43
C GLY A 63 7.91 6.48 4.41
N SER A 64 6.90 6.77 3.60
CA SER A 64 6.43 8.14 3.38
C SER A 64 4.90 8.26 3.43
N ALA A 65 4.19 7.61 2.52
CA ALA A 65 2.75 7.81 2.36
C ALA A 65 1.94 7.34 3.57
N MET A 66 2.34 6.23 4.18
CA MET A 66 1.62 5.63 5.30
C MET A 66 1.79 6.40 6.62
N LEU A 67 2.94 7.04 6.83
CA LEU A 67 3.27 7.71 8.09
C LEU A 67 2.23 8.77 8.51
N PRO A 68 1.87 9.76 7.69
CA PRO A 68 0.87 10.76 8.08
C PRO A 68 -0.53 10.17 8.28
N LEU A 69 -0.90 9.12 7.54
CA LEU A 69 -2.17 8.42 7.73
C LEU A 69 -2.21 7.67 9.07
N MET A 70 -1.11 7.04 9.48
CA MET A 70 -0.98 6.41 10.79
C MET A 70 -1.01 7.45 11.91
N LEU A 71 -0.31 8.56 11.75
CA LEU A 71 -0.33 9.66 12.72
C LEU A 71 -1.75 10.21 12.88
N PHE A 72 -2.50 10.38 11.80
CA PHE A 72 -3.90 10.78 11.85
C PHE A 72 -4.73 9.85 12.72
N MET A 73 -4.58 8.53 12.54
CA MET A 73 -5.30 7.54 13.34
C MET A 73 -4.89 7.55 14.81
N TYR A 74 -3.60 7.61 15.11
CA TYR A 74 -3.11 7.53 16.50
C TYR A 74 -3.37 8.82 17.28
N VAL A 75 -3.07 9.96 16.67
CA VAL A 75 -3.26 11.27 17.29
C VAL A 75 -4.74 11.59 17.44
N GLY A 76 -5.58 11.15 16.48
CA GLY A 76 -7.03 11.28 16.58
C GLY A 76 -7.64 10.59 17.81
N ARG A 77 -7.02 9.52 18.32
CA ARG A 77 -7.46 8.85 19.55
C ARG A 77 -7.20 9.66 20.83
N LEU A 78 -6.35 10.68 20.77
CA LEU A 78 -6.04 11.56 21.88
C LEU A 78 -7.10 12.66 22.08
N GLY A 79 -8.05 12.80 21.15
CA GLY A 79 -9.06 13.86 21.17
C GLY A 79 -8.41 15.24 21.19
N GLU A 80 -8.85 16.11 22.09
CA GLU A 80 -8.35 17.50 22.19
C GLU A 80 -6.84 17.58 22.48
N ALA A 81 -6.28 16.62 23.19
CA ALA A 81 -4.83 16.58 23.46
C ALA A 81 -4.00 16.42 22.18
N GLY A 82 -4.57 15.84 21.13
CA GLY A 82 -3.92 15.71 19.82
C GLY A 82 -4.07 16.94 18.92
N ALA A 83 -4.97 17.86 19.24
CA ALA A 83 -5.32 18.99 18.37
C ALA A 83 -4.12 19.83 17.86
N PRO A 84 -3.06 20.11 18.65
CA PRO A 84 -1.90 20.86 18.16
C PRO A 84 -1.16 20.22 16.99
N LEU A 85 -1.27 18.89 16.80
CA LEU A 85 -0.61 18.15 15.73
C LEU A 85 -1.48 18.03 14.44
N HIS A 86 -2.79 18.21 14.57
CA HIS A 86 -3.70 18.01 13.45
C HIS A 86 -3.34 18.86 12.20
N PRO A 87 -3.03 20.17 12.30
CA PRO A 87 -2.70 20.95 11.12
C PRO A 87 -1.46 20.41 10.37
N ARG A 88 -0.44 19.96 11.11
CA ARG A 88 0.76 19.39 10.51
C ARG A 88 0.47 18.06 9.85
N ILE A 89 -0.28 17.19 10.51
CA ILE A 89 -0.67 15.88 9.98
C ILE A 89 -1.50 16.05 8.69
N GLU A 90 -2.50 16.94 8.70
CA GLU A 90 -3.34 17.20 7.52
C GLU A 90 -2.55 17.79 6.36
N SER A 91 -1.59 18.66 6.64
CA SER A 91 -0.67 19.17 5.62
C SER A 91 0.14 18.06 4.95
N GLU A 92 0.70 17.13 5.74
CA GLU A 92 1.45 15.99 5.20
C GLU A 92 0.56 15.03 4.42
N ILE A 93 -0.65 14.72 4.92
CA ILE A 93 -1.63 13.92 4.17
C ILE A 93 -1.92 14.57 2.82
N SER A 94 -2.19 15.86 2.82
CA SER A 94 -2.50 16.60 1.57
C SER A 94 -1.32 16.59 0.60
N ASN A 95 -0.10 16.75 1.08
CA ASN A 95 1.11 16.68 0.26
C ASN A 95 1.29 15.31 -0.39
N HIS A 96 1.22 14.24 0.43
CA HIS A 96 1.45 12.90 -0.08
C HIS A 96 0.32 12.41 -0.98
N LEU A 97 -0.93 12.62 -0.60
CA LEU A 97 -2.07 12.24 -1.45
C LEU A 97 -2.15 13.09 -2.72
N GLY A 98 -1.86 14.40 -2.64
CA GLY A 98 -1.77 15.27 -3.81
C GLY A 98 -0.71 14.82 -4.81
N TYR A 99 0.45 14.34 -4.33
CA TYR A 99 1.48 13.75 -5.18
C TYR A 99 0.97 12.49 -5.90
N VAL A 100 0.38 11.54 -5.16
CA VAL A 100 -0.16 10.30 -5.75
C VAL A 100 -1.30 10.61 -6.74
N GLU A 101 -2.20 11.51 -6.39
CA GLU A 101 -3.30 11.98 -7.24
C GLU A 101 -2.78 12.56 -8.56
N GLY A 102 -1.73 13.39 -8.49
CA GLY A 102 -1.07 13.97 -9.66
C GLY A 102 -0.39 12.94 -10.55
N VAL A 103 0.27 11.94 -9.96
CA VAL A 103 0.90 10.84 -10.73
C VAL A 103 -0.13 10.00 -11.47
N LEU A 104 -1.29 9.77 -10.86
CA LEU A 104 -2.37 8.99 -11.45
C LEU A 104 -3.19 9.76 -12.50
N ALA A 105 -2.97 11.07 -12.64
CA ALA A 105 -3.67 11.86 -13.65
C ALA A 105 -3.35 11.36 -15.08
N GLY A 106 -4.38 10.87 -15.77
CA GLY A 106 -4.26 10.30 -17.12
C GLY A 106 -3.55 8.94 -17.18
N ARG A 107 -3.39 8.25 -16.04
CA ARG A 107 -2.80 6.91 -15.96
C ARG A 107 -3.75 5.92 -15.31
N ASP A 108 -3.63 4.67 -15.72
CA ASP A 108 -4.41 3.59 -15.11
C ASP A 108 -3.78 3.09 -13.80
N TYR A 109 -2.44 3.09 -13.73
CA TYR A 109 -1.65 2.60 -12.61
C TYR A 109 -0.43 3.50 -12.36
N LEU A 110 0.23 3.32 -11.22
CA LEU A 110 1.36 4.15 -10.79
C LEU A 110 2.53 4.16 -11.78
N MET A 111 2.78 3.02 -12.43
CA MET A 111 3.84 2.87 -13.42
C MET A 111 3.38 3.13 -14.86
N GLY A 112 2.08 3.38 -15.11
CA GLY A 112 1.54 3.67 -16.45
C GLY A 112 0.22 2.95 -16.74
N ALA A 113 0.16 2.23 -17.86
CA ALA A 113 -1.06 1.54 -18.32
C ALA A 113 -1.27 0.17 -17.65
N GLU A 114 -0.20 -0.47 -17.18
CA GLU A 114 -0.26 -1.82 -16.64
C GLU A 114 -0.07 -1.85 -15.14
N LEU A 115 -0.76 -2.80 -14.48
CA LEU A 115 -0.58 -3.06 -13.06
C LEU A 115 0.86 -3.50 -12.78
N SER A 116 1.46 -2.92 -11.78
CA SER A 116 2.74 -3.36 -11.23
C SER A 116 2.62 -3.74 -9.75
N ALA A 117 3.66 -4.36 -9.20
CA ALA A 117 3.69 -4.62 -7.77
C ALA A 117 3.82 -3.35 -6.92
N ALA A 118 4.22 -2.22 -7.52
CA ALA A 118 4.11 -0.91 -6.89
C ALA A 118 2.66 -0.55 -6.53
N ASP A 119 1.71 -0.87 -7.43
CA ASP A 119 0.29 -0.68 -7.16
C ASP A 119 -0.21 -1.61 -6.06
N ILE A 120 0.29 -2.84 -6.00
CA ILE A 120 -0.04 -3.79 -4.93
C ILE A 120 0.47 -3.26 -3.59
N GLN A 121 1.71 -2.78 -3.52
CA GLN A 121 2.30 -2.20 -2.31
C GLN A 121 1.54 -0.95 -1.85
N MET A 122 1.17 -0.08 -2.79
CA MET A 122 0.46 1.18 -2.52
C MET A 122 -1.05 1.01 -2.34
N SER A 123 -1.64 -0.15 -2.65
CA SER A 123 -3.08 -0.38 -2.60
C SER A 123 -3.68 -0.05 -1.24
N PHE A 124 -2.99 -0.44 -0.17
CA PHE A 124 -3.41 -0.18 1.21
C PHE A 124 -3.51 1.33 1.52
N VAL A 125 -2.59 2.13 1.00
CA VAL A 125 -2.65 3.60 1.12
C VAL A 125 -3.90 4.14 0.44
N GLY A 126 -4.19 3.68 -0.78
CA GLY A 126 -5.38 4.09 -1.53
C GLY A 126 -6.68 3.69 -0.83
N GLU A 127 -6.75 2.50 -0.27
CA GLU A 127 -7.94 2.01 0.44
C GLU A 127 -8.18 2.76 1.75
N ILE A 128 -7.13 3.13 2.50
CA ILE A 128 -7.25 4.00 3.68
C ILE A 128 -7.83 5.37 3.33
N VAL A 129 -7.46 5.95 2.19
CA VAL A 129 -8.06 7.21 1.70
C VAL A 129 -9.58 7.08 1.60
N GLY A 130 -10.06 5.96 1.07
CA GLY A 130 -11.49 5.64 1.01
C GLY A 130 -12.12 5.41 2.38
N ALA A 131 -11.44 4.66 3.25
CA ALA A 131 -11.92 4.41 4.61
C ALA A 131 -12.05 5.71 5.43
N PHE A 132 -11.22 6.72 5.14
CA PHE A 132 -11.32 8.06 5.73
C PHE A 132 -12.30 8.98 5.01
N GLY A 133 -13.05 8.49 3.99
CA GLY A 133 -14.04 9.27 3.26
C GLY A 133 -13.46 10.37 2.38
N ARG A 134 -12.20 10.25 1.92
CA ARG A 134 -11.47 11.32 1.23
C ARG A 134 -11.50 11.22 -0.29
N TYR A 135 -12.13 10.22 -0.90
CA TYR A 135 -12.13 10.02 -2.36
C TYR A 135 -12.66 11.22 -3.16
N ALA A 136 -13.60 11.99 -2.60
CA ALA A 136 -14.10 13.18 -3.29
C ALA A 136 -13.02 14.23 -3.59
N ALA A 137 -11.97 14.30 -2.76
CA ALA A 137 -10.83 15.18 -2.96
C ALA A 137 -9.74 14.58 -3.85
N TYR A 138 -9.77 13.25 -4.10
CA TYR A 138 -8.74 12.50 -4.82
C TYR A 138 -9.38 11.52 -5.82
N PRO A 139 -10.02 12.03 -6.90
CA PRO A 139 -10.78 11.20 -7.84
C PRO A 139 -9.92 10.22 -8.65
N ASN A 140 -8.65 10.53 -8.95
CA ASN A 140 -7.75 9.61 -9.65
C ASN A 140 -7.35 8.44 -8.73
N ILE A 141 -7.09 8.71 -7.45
CA ILE A 141 -6.87 7.66 -6.45
C ILE A 141 -8.12 6.78 -6.34
N ALA A 142 -9.31 7.36 -6.27
CA ALA A 142 -10.56 6.60 -6.20
C ALA A 142 -10.75 5.69 -7.43
N ALA A 143 -10.50 6.21 -8.63
CA ALA A 143 -10.59 5.44 -9.88
C ALA A 143 -9.55 4.31 -9.93
N TRP A 144 -8.32 4.58 -9.50
CA TRP A 144 -7.25 3.59 -9.43
C TRP A 144 -7.57 2.48 -8.43
N VAL A 145 -8.06 2.82 -7.23
CA VAL A 145 -8.50 1.84 -6.22
C VAL A 145 -9.60 0.95 -6.78
N LYS A 146 -10.63 1.55 -7.37
CA LYS A 146 -11.70 0.77 -8.00
C LYS A 146 -11.16 -0.18 -9.06
N ARG A 147 -10.21 0.25 -9.89
CA ARG A 147 -9.63 -0.55 -10.98
C ARG A 147 -8.92 -1.80 -10.45
N PHE A 148 -8.10 -1.70 -9.41
CA PHE A 148 -7.46 -2.90 -8.87
C PHE A 148 -8.43 -3.77 -8.06
N GLN A 149 -9.43 -3.19 -7.37
CA GLN A 149 -10.46 -3.95 -6.66
C GLN A 149 -11.38 -4.74 -7.59
N ASP A 150 -11.60 -4.26 -8.80
CA ASP A 150 -12.38 -4.99 -9.82
C ASP A 150 -11.64 -6.20 -10.41
N ARG A 151 -10.34 -6.33 -10.16
CA ARG A 151 -9.55 -7.46 -10.69
C ARG A 151 -9.95 -8.79 -10.05
N PRO A 152 -10.06 -9.87 -10.83
CA PRO A 152 -10.37 -11.21 -10.29
C PRO A 152 -9.40 -11.66 -9.20
N ALA A 153 -8.09 -11.33 -9.34
CA ALA A 153 -7.07 -11.68 -8.36
C ALA A 153 -7.29 -10.98 -7.01
N TYR A 154 -7.70 -9.69 -7.01
CA TYR A 154 -8.04 -8.97 -5.78
C TYR A 154 -9.24 -9.62 -5.08
N ARG A 155 -10.31 -9.93 -5.84
CA ARG A 155 -11.51 -10.61 -5.31
C ARG A 155 -11.20 -11.99 -4.75
N ALA A 156 -10.34 -12.75 -5.43
CA ALA A 156 -9.88 -14.06 -4.94
C ALA A 156 -9.08 -13.93 -3.63
N ALA A 157 -8.23 -12.90 -3.51
CA ALA A 157 -7.49 -12.61 -2.30
C ALA A 157 -8.43 -12.25 -1.13
N LEU A 158 -9.45 -11.41 -1.37
CA LEU A 158 -10.46 -11.09 -0.35
C LEU A 158 -11.22 -12.35 0.12
N ALA A 159 -11.68 -13.16 -0.82
CA ALA A 159 -12.39 -14.40 -0.51
C ALA A 159 -11.55 -15.36 0.36
N LYS A 160 -10.23 -15.37 0.15
CA LYS A 160 -9.29 -16.21 0.89
C LYS A 160 -8.84 -15.58 2.21
N GLY A 161 -8.69 -14.26 2.25
CA GLY A 161 -8.20 -13.50 3.40
C GLY A 161 -9.26 -13.28 4.49
N GLY A 162 -10.54 -13.39 4.16
CA GLY A 162 -11.65 -13.15 5.06
C GLY A 162 -12.03 -11.66 5.19
N PRO A 163 -12.78 -11.27 6.24
CA PRO A 163 -13.32 -9.93 6.39
C PRO A 163 -12.23 -8.85 6.35
N TYR A 164 -12.47 -7.83 5.52
CA TYR A 164 -11.54 -6.70 5.32
C TYR A 164 -12.31 -5.37 5.29
N ASN A 165 -12.12 -4.56 6.34
CA ASN A 165 -12.94 -3.36 6.57
C ASN A 165 -12.63 -2.17 5.64
N MET A 166 -11.52 -2.22 4.91
CA MET A 166 -11.10 -1.16 3.97
C MET A 166 -11.34 -1.53 2.51
N GLY A 167 -11.83 -2.75 2.25
CA GLY A 167 -12.19 -3.21 0.92
C GLY A 167 -13.42 -2.51 0.33
N PRO A 168 -13.87 -2.96 -0.86
CA PRO A 168 -15.05 -2.42 -1.52
C PRO A 168 -16.24 -2.42 -0.57
N LYS A 169 -16.97 -1.31 -0.57
CA LYS A 169 -18.29 -1.25 0.10
C LYS A 169 -19.32 -1.48 -0.98
N ASP A 170 -20.15 -2.50 -0.80
CA ASP A 170 -21.30 -2.80 -1.65
C ASP A 170 -22.26 -1.61 -1.74
#